data_0c0ffc294435ea4640901d90ad411e88
#
_entry.id   0c0ffc294435ea4640901d90ad411e88
#
_cell.length_a   1.000
_cell.length_b   1.000
_cell.length_c   1.000
_cell.angle_alpha   90.00
_cell.angle_beta   90.00
_cell.angle_gamma   90.00
#
_symmetry.space_group_name_H-M   'P 1'
#
loop_
_entity.id
_entity.type
_entity.pdbx_description
1 polymer ?
#
loop_
_entity_poly.entity_id
_entity_poly.type
_entity_poly.pdbx_seq_one_letter_code
_entity_poly.pdbx_strand_id
1 'polypeptide(L)'
;MTQRRVFTWGVFDLFHVGHARLLRRAKEHGDWLLVGICTDDDTAAYKRVPVIPLEQRLEIVSSIGCVDQVIIAPSEVGKPFYEQHRIDVHVQGENIPPQYDEGLKLGIVKFIGRDETIDTSTIIRTVARRFANSQGVKEKF
;
A
#
# COMPACT_ATOMS: atom_id res chain seq x y z
N MET A 1 -0.05 -19.26 -22.46
CA MET A 1 -0.03 -19.32 -20.97
C MET A 1 -0.58 -18.04 -20.40
N THR A 2 -1.49 -18.16 -19.47
CA THR A 2 -2.10 -17.00 -18.83
C THR A 2 -1.20 -16.50 -17.70
N GLN A 3 -1.03 -15.20 -17.66
CA GLN A 3 -0.29 -14.49 -16.62
C GLN A 3 -1.09 -14.51 -15.31
N ARG A 4 -0.46 -14.94 -14.23
CA ARG A 4 -1.07 -14.88 -12.89
C ARG A 4 -0.93 -13.45 -12.35
N ARG A 5 -2.05 -12.78 -12.17
CA ARG A 5 -2.12 -11.36 -11.84
C ARG A 5 -2.37 -11.15 -10.35
N VAL A 6 -1.48 -10.44 -9.72
CA VAL A 6 -1.53 -10.12 -8.28
C VAL A 6 -1.93 -8.66 -8.11
N PHE A 7 -2.76 -8.40 -7.12
CA PHE A 7 -3.12 -7.07 -6.68
C PHE A 7 -2.79 -6.89 -5.20
N THR A 8 -2.27 -5.73 -4.88
CA THR A 8 -2.19 -5.23 -3.51
C THR A 8 -2.45 -3.74 -3.52
N TRP A 9 -2.87 -3.19 -2.41
CA TRP A 9 -3.09 -1.75 -2.30
C TRP A 9 -2.71 -1.24 -0.92
N GLY A 10 -2.51 0.07 -0.82
CA GLY A 10 -2.16 0.71 0.42
C GLY A 10 -1.93 2.20 0.23
N VAL A 11 -1.55 2.86 1.31
CA VAL A 11 -1.23 4.29 1.31
C VAL A 11 0.20 4.52 0.81
N PHE A 12 1.13 3.71 1.23
CA PHE A 12 2.56 3.80 0.91
C PHE A 12 3.14 5.19 1.23
N ASP A 13 2.72 5.75 2.35
CA ASP A 13 3.22 7.04 2.83
C ASP A 13 4.60 6.89 3.47
N LEU A 14 5.49 7.87 3.22
CA LEU A 14 6.87 7.82 3.70
C LEU A 14 7.54 6.48 3.36
N PHE A 15 7.49 6.10 2.10
CA PHE A 15 7.91 4.79 1.61
C PHE A 15 9.17 4.27 2.32
N HIS A 16 9.07 3.08 2.91
CA HIS A 16 10.13 2.49 3.72
C HIS A 16 10.34 1.02 3.37
N VAL A 17 11.27 0.36 4.05
CA VAL A 17 11.64 -1.03 3.76
C VAL A 17 10.47 -2.01 3.97
N GLY A 18 9.56 -1.72 4.88
CA GLY A 18 8.35 -2.54 5.08
C GLY A 18 7.46 -2.54 3.83
N HIS A 19 7.29 -1.40 3.20
CA HIS A 19 6.58 -1.28 1.93
C HIS A 19 7.29 -2.06 0.80
N ALA A 20 8.60 -1.91 0.70
CA ALA A 20 9.38 -2.62 -0.32
C ALA A 20 9.29 -4.15 -0.15
N ARG A 21 9.35 -4.63 1.09
CA ARG A 21 9.21 -6.06 1.40
C ARG A 21 7.82 -6.58 1.06
N LEU A 22 6.78 -5.82 1.40
CA LEU A 22 5.40 -6.17 1.06
C LEU A 22 5.25 -6.36 -0.46
N LEU A 23 5.74 -5.40 -1.24
CA LEU A 23 5.62 -5.45 -2.70
C LEU A 23 6.38 -6.65 -3.29
N ARG A 24 7.59 -6.93 -2.81
CA ARG A 24 8.35 -8.11 -3.25
C ARG A 24 7.63 -9.41 -2.90
N ARG A 25 7.12 -9.53 -1.69
CA ARG A 25 6.37 -10.72 -1.25
C ARG A 25 5.07 -10.87 -2.01
N ALA A 26 4.38 -9.76 -2.31
CA ALA A 26 3.19 -9.81 -3.14
C ALA A 26 3.50 -10.35 -4.54
N LYS A 27 4.58 -9.87 -5.16
CA LYS A 27 5.00 -10.34 -6.49
C LYS A 27 5.27 -11.85 -6.55
N GLU A 28 5.74 -12.44 -5.46
CA GLU A 28 6.00 -13.89 -5.37
C GLU A 28 4.74 -14.74 -5.59
N HIS A 29 3.55 -14.18 -5.45
CA HIS A 29 2.28 -14.87 -5.64
C HIS A 29 1.83 -14.93 -7.09
N GLY A 30 2.56 -14.36 -8.03
CA GLY A 30 2.21 -14.41 -9.45
C GLY A 30 3.28 -13.85 -10.36
N ASP A 31 2.88 -13.55 -11.58
CA ASP A 31 3.77 -13.09 -12.66
C ASP A 31 3.72 -11.59 -12.87
N TRP A 32 2.64 -10.95 -12.43
CA TRP A 32 2.37 -9.55 -12.72
C TRP A 32 1.70 -8.88 -11.52
N LEU A 33 2.23 -7.75 -11.10
CA LEU A 33 1.80 -7.05 -9.89
C LEU A 33 1.19 -5.68 -10.22
N LEU A 34 -0.09 -5.54 -9.90
CA LEU A 34 -0.82 -4.29 -9.88
C LEU A 34 -0.86 -3.74 -8.46
N VAL A 35 -0.49 -2.48 -8.29
CA VAL A 35 -0.53 -1.81 -6.99
C VAL A 35 -1.50 -0.64 -7.04
N GLY A 36 -2.47 -0.64 -6.14
CA GLY A 36 -3.39 0.47 -5.93
C GLY A 36 -2.89 1.40 -4.83
N ILE A 37 -2.88 2.69 -5.09
CA ILE A 37 -2.48 3.71 -4.10
C ILE A 37 -3.73 4.43 -3.63
N CYS A 38 -3.98 4.39 -2.31
CA CYS A 38 -5.14 5.06 -1.71
C CYS A 38 -5.02 6.58 -1.82
N THR A 39 -6.14 7.23 -2.12
CA THR A 39 -6.21 8.69 -2.22
C THR A 39 -5.95 9.34 -0.86
N ASP A 40 -5.60 10.62 -0.87
CA ASP A 40 -5.44 11.41 0.35
C ASP A 40 -6.77 11.47 1.13
N ASP A 41 -7.88 11.67 0.44
CA ASP A 41 -9.21 11.77 1.06
C ASP A 41 -9.66 10.45 1.67
N ASP A 42 -9.53 9.33 0.94
CA ASP A 42 -9.91 8.02 1.46
C ASP A 42 -9.05 7.65 2.69
N THR A 43 -7.77 7.98 2.66
CA THR A 43 -6.85 7.72 3.77
C THR A 43 -7.20 8.58 4.98
N ALA A 44 -7.49 9.86 4.77
CA ALA A 44 -7.85 10.79 5.83
C ALA A 44 -9.15 10.39 6.55
N ALA A 45 -10.06 9.71 5.85
CA ALA A 45 -11.35 9.28 6.40
C ALA A 45 -11.21 8.25 7.53
N TYR A 46 -10.14 7.47 7.57
CA TYR A 46 -9.98 6.43 8.59
C TYR A 46 -8.66 6.50 9.38
N LYS A 47 -7.73 7.29 8.93
CA LYS A 47 -6.39 7.35 9.56
C LYS A 47 -5.93 8.79 9.73
N ARG A 48 -5.27 9.34 8.72
CA ARG A 48 -4.75 10.71 8.69
C ARG A 48 -4.50 11.13 7.25
N VAL A 49 -4.36 12.44 7.01
CA VAL A 49 -3.87 12.92 5.72
C VAL A 49 -2.44 12.41 5.52
N PRO A 50 -2.12 11.77 4.41
CA PRO A 50 -0.75 11.35 4.12
C PRO A 50 0.23 12.52 4.13
N VAL A 51 1.45 12.27 4.59
CA VAL A 51 2.54 13.27 4.57
C VAL A 51 2.97 13.54 3.14
N ILE A 52 3.08 12.48 2.34
CA ILE A 52 3.47 12.58 0.93
C ILE A 52 2.20 12.62 0.08
N PRO A 53 2.03 13.64 -0.79
CA PRO A 53 0.83 13.73 -1.65
C PRO A 53 0.73 12.56 -2.63
N LEU A 54 -0.50 12.26 -3.03
CA LEU A 54 -0.83 11.12 -3.88
C LEU A 54 0.06 11.00 -5.12
N GLU A 55 0.28 12.09 -5.86
CA GLU A 55 1.06 12.07 -7.10
C GLU A 55 2.48 11.57 -6.87
N GLN A 56 3.08 11.97 -5.76
CA GLN A 56 4.44 11.56 -5.41
C GLN A 56 4.48 10.11 -4.93
N ARG A 57 3.47 9.68 -4.19
CA ARG A 57 3.35 8.27 -3.75
C ARG A 57 3.18 7.34 -4.95
N LEU A 58 2.38 7.74 -5.95
CA LEU A 58 2.24 7.02 -7.21
C LEU A 58 3.58 6.90 -7.94
N GLU A 59 4.32 7.98 -8.06
CA GLU A 59 5.61 8.01 -8.74
C GLU A 59 6.64 7.12 -8.03
N ILE A 60 6.72 7.20 -6.71
CA ILE A 60 7.65 6.38 -5.92
C ILE A 60 7.37 4.90 -6.13
N VAL A 61 6.13 4.47 -5.97
CA VAL A 61 5.77 3.05 -6.10
C VAL A 61 5.96 2.55 -7.54
N SER A 62 5.67 3.38 -8.53
CA SER A 62 5.90 3.02 -9.94
C SER A 62 7.38 2.81 -10.27
N SER A 63 8.28 3.34 -9.45
CA SER A 63 9.73 3.20 -9.61
C SER A 63 10.28 1.92 -8.98
N ILE A 64 9.47 1.15 -8.27
CA ILE A 64 9.90 -0.09 -7.61
C ILE A 64 9.94 -1.23 -8.63
N GLY A 65 11.09 -1.91 -8.72
CA GLY A 65 11.37 -2.85 -9.81
C GLY A 65 10.41 -4.03 -9.94
N CYS A 66 9.80 -4.50 -8.85
CA CYS A 66 8.85 -5.61 -8.91
C CYS A 66 7.41 -5.20 -9.27
N VAL A 67 7.13 -3.91 -9.34
CA VAL A 67 5.79 -3.39 -9.67
C VAL A 67 5.63 -3.25 -11.17
N ASP A 68 4.58 -3.85 -11.72
CA ASP A 68 4.30 -3.81 -13.16
C ASP A 68 3.38 -2.67 -13.54
N GLN A 69 2.40 -2.34 -12.69
CA GLN A 69 1.49 -1.23 -12.91
C GLN A 69 1.02 -0.63 -11.60
N VAL A 70 0.84 0.68 -11.59
CA VAL A 70 0.30 1.44 -10.45
C VAL A 70 -0.98 2.14 -10.89
N ILE A 71 -2.00 2.10 -10.05
CA ILE A 71 -3.26 2.81 -10.25
C ILE A 71 -3.66 3.56 -8.99
N ILE A 72 -4.53 4.54 -9.14
CA ILE A 72 -5.24 5.12 -8.01
C ILE A 72 -6.25 4.07 -7.55
N ALA A 73 -6.19 3.66 -6.29
CA ALA A 73 -7.11 2.68 -5.76
C ALA A 73 -8.53 3.26 -5.70
N PRO A 74 -9.54 2.48 -6.10
CA PRO A 74 -10.93 2.88 -5.84
C PRO A 74 -11.21 2.84 -4.34
N SER A 75 -12.27 3.50 -3.91
CA SER A 75 -12.68 3.49 -2.49
C SER A 75 -13.10 2.09 -2.04
N GLU A 76 -13.60 1.28 -2.97
CA GLU A 76 -14.01 -0.10 -2.71
C GLU A 76 -13.39 -1.05 -3.73
N VAL A 77 -12.97 -2.22 -3.25
CA VAL A 77 -12.42 -3.30 -4.07
C VAL A 77 -13.30 -4.53 -3.89
N GLY A 78 -13.95 -4.95 -4.96
CA GLY A 78 -14.83 -6.11 -4.96
C GLY A 78 -14.78 -6.86 -6.28
N LYS A 79 -15.74 -7.75 -6.50
CA LYS A 79 -15.79 -8.60 -7.67
C LYS A 79 -15.68 -7.84 -9.00
N PRO A 80 -16.40 -6.71 -9.22
CA PRO A 80 -16.26 -5.95 -10.47
C PRO A 80 -14.83 -5.48 -10.72
N PHE A 81 -14.14 -5.02 -9.67
CA PHE A 81 -12.74 -4.61 -9.77
C PHE A 81 -11.84 -5.78 -10.15
N TYR A 82 -11.99 -6.91 -9.47
CA TYR A 82 -11.18 -8.10 -9.74
C TYR A 82 -11.37 -8.61 -11.18
N GLU A 83 -12.59 -8.61 -11.66
CA GLU A 83 -12.91 -9.02 -13.03
C GLU A 83 -12.34 -8.04 -14.06
N GLN A 84 -12.53 -6.74 -13.85
CA GLN A 84 -12.03 -5.69 -14.75
C GLN A 84 -10.51 -5.78 -14.93
N HIS A 85 -9.78 -6.00 -13.83
CA HIS A 85 -8.32 -6.06 -13.83
C HIS A 85 -7.77 -7.47 -13.96
N ARG A 86 -8.64 -8.46 -14.06
CA ARG A 86 -8.29 -9.90 -14.15
C ARG A 86 -7.38 -10.34 -13.02
N ILE A 87 -7.74 -9.99 -11.78
CA ILE A 87 -6.96 -10.29 -10.60
C ILE A 87 -7.20 -11.75 -10.17
N ASP A 88 -6.12 -12.51 -10.06
CA ASP A 88 -6.13 -13.89 -9.59
C ASP A 88 -5.88 -13.98 -8.07
N VAL A 89 -5.07 -13.07 -7.55
CA VAL A 89 -4.70 -13.04 -6.12
C VAL A 89 -4.68 -11.60 -5.61
N HIS A 90 -5.34 -11.37 -4.49
CA HIS A 90 -5.25 -10.11 -3.75
C HIS A 90 -4.43 -10.35 -2.49
N VAL A 91 -3.24 -9.76 -2.43
CA VAL A 91 -2.32 -9.92 -1.29
C VAL A 91 -2.53 -8.77 -0.30
N GLN A 92 -2.67 -9.13 0.97
CA GLN A 92 -2.80 -8.18 2.08
C GLN A 92 -1.79 -8.48 3.18
N GLY A 93 -1.24 -7.44 3.79
CA GLY A 93 -0.31 -7.58 4.91
C GLY A 93 -0.99 -7.95 6.23
N GLU A 94 -2.25 -7.58 6.41
CA GLU A 94 -3.03 -7.79 7.63
C GLU A 94 -4.45 -8.25 7.30
N ASN A 95 -5.22 -8.60 8.33
CA ASN A 95 -6.64 -8.92 8.19
C ASN A 95 -7.39 -7.77 7.50
N ILE A 96 -8.27 -8.14 6.60
CA ILE A 96 -9.07 -7.18 5.84
C ILE A 96 -10.26 -6.73 6.68
N PRO A 97 -10.56 -5.42 6.70
CA PRO A 97 -11.82 -4.94 7.26
C PRO A 97 -13.04 -5.55 6.57
N PRO A 98 -14.19 -5.62 7.26
CA PRO A 98 -15.40 -6.28 6.72
C PRO A 98 -15.85 -5.80 5.34
N GLN A 99 -15.56 -4.56 4.96
CA GLN A 99 -15.92 -4.03 3.65
C GLN A 99 -15.23 -4.74 2.48
N TYR A 100 -14.18 -5.51 2.75
CA TYR A 100 -13.45 -6.29 1.73
C TYR A 100 -13.80 -7.77 1.76
N ASP A 101 -14.84 -8.14 2.48
CA ASP A 101 -15.26 -9.53 2.67
C ASP A 101 -15.55 -10.26 1.34
N GLU A 102 -15.91 -9.53 0.29
CA GLU A 102 -16.16 -10.12 -1.03
C GLU A 102 -14.94 -10.85 -1.59
N GLY A 103 -13.75 -10.28 -1.45
CA GLY A 103 -12.51 -10.95 -1.85
C GLY A 103 -12.24 -12.22 -1.05
N LEU A 104 -12.57 -12.21 0.24
CA LEU A 104 -12.48 -13.40 1.10
C LEU A 104 -13.45 -14.48 0.62
N LYS A 105 -14.69 -14.11 0.31
CA LYS A 105 -15.71 -15.05 -0.20
C LYS A 105 -15.31 -15.66 -1.54
N LEU A 106 -14.61 -14.91 -2.39
CA LEU A 106 -14.10 -15.39 -3.66
C LEU A 106 -12.86 -16.28 -3.51
N GLY A 107 -12.25 -16.33 -2.32
CA GLY A 107 -11.08 -17.16 -2.03
C GLY A 107 -9.79 -16.68 -2.69
N ILE A 108 -9.73 -15.43 -3.13
CA ILE A 108 -8.54 -14.90 -3.83
C ILE A 108 -7.59 -14.10 -2.93
N VAL A 109 -7.97 -13.87 -1.67
CA VAL A 109 -7.16 -13.08 -0.73
C VAL A 109 -6.13 -13.96 -0.05
N LYS A 110 -4.88 -13.48 -0.02
CA LYS A 110 -3.76 -14.07 0.71
C LYS A 110 -3.20 -13.08 1.72
N PHE A 111 -3.13 -13.49 2.98
CA PHE A 111 -2.49 -12.71 4.04
C PHE A 111 -1.03 -13.13 4.15
N ILE A 112 -0.12 -12.15 4.11
CA ILE A 112 1.33 -12.41 4.19
C ILE A 112 1.96 -11.89 5.48
N GLY A 113 1.14 -11.39 6.40
CA GLY A 113 1.60 -10.81 7.65
C GLY A 113 2.20 -9.41 7.47
N ARG A 114 2.22 -8.67 8.56
CA ARG A 114 2.80 -7.33 8.62
C ARG A 114 4.29 -7.41 8.93
N ASP A 115 5.07 -6.51 8.36
CA ASP A 115 6.46 -6.30 8.80
C ASP A 115 6.43 -5.59 10.15
N GLU A 116 6.87 -6.26 11.21
CA GLU A 116 6.85 -5.72 12.57
C GLU A 116 8.05 -4.82 12.87
N THR A 117 9.05 -4.79 11.97
CA THR A 117 10.28 -4.02 12.21
C THR A 117 10.12 -2.54 11.92
N ILE A 118 9.16 -2.15 11.10
CA ILE A 118 8.96 -0.76 10.72
C ILE A 118 7.51 -0.50 10.28
N ASP A 119 7.00 0.67 10.61
CA ASP A 119 5.76 1.22 10.06
C ASP A 119 5.85 2.75 9.96
N THR A 120 4.98 3.34 9.16
CA THR A 120 4.95 4.78 8.92
C THR A 120 4.69 5.57 10.20
N SER A 121 3.80 5.09 11.06
CA SER A 121 3.50 5.76 12.33
C SER A 121 4.71 5.83 13.26
N THR A 122 5.52 4.78 13.29
CA THR A 122 6.78 4.77 14.05
C THR A 122 7.77 5.79 13.51
N ILE A 123 7.89 5.91 12.19
CA ILE A 123 8.75 6.92 11.55
C ILE A 123 8.30 8.32 11.97
N ILE A 124 7.01 8.61 11.87
CA ILE A 124 6.45 9.92 12.24
C ILE A 124 6.73 10.23 13.71
N ARG A 125 6.48 9.28 14.62
CA ARG A 125 6.76 9.45 16.04
C ARG A 125 8.24 9.67 16.33
N THR A 126 9.12 8.97 15.61
CA THR A 126 10.57 9.12 15.75
C THR A 126 11.01 10.53 15.34
N VAL A 127 10.52 11.02 14.21
CA VAL A 127 10.80 12.39 13.73
C VAL A 127 10.29 13.41 14.75
N ALA A 128 9.06 13.29 15.21
CA ALA A 128 8.48 14.20 16.19
C ALA A 128 9.28 14.23 17.49
N ARG A 129 9.64 13.06 18.02
CA ARG A 129 10.43 12.94 19.25
C ARG A 129 11.82 13.58 19.12
N ARG A 130 12.49 13.37 17.98
CA ARG A 130 13.86 13.86 17.78
C ARG A 130 13.94 15.34 17.49
N PHE A 131 12.93 15.90 16.82
CA PHE A 131 13.03 17.22 16.21
C PHE A 131 11.98 18.24 16.66
N ALA A 132 10.87 17.83 17.29
CA ALA A 132 9.77 18.73 17.66
C ALA A 132 10.21 19.90 18.55
N ASN A 133 11.16 19.67 19.47
CA ASN A 133 11.66 20.67 20.43
C ASN A 133 13.04 21.22 20.05
N SER A 134 13.52 20.93 18.85
CA SER A 134 14.84 21.33 18.37
C SER A 134 14.76 22.74 17.77
N GLN A 135 15.36 23.73 18.44
CA GLN A 135 15.48 25.07 17.86
C GLN A 135 16.34 25.03 16.60
N GLY A 136 15.91 25.68 15.55
CA GLY A 136 16.62 25.71 14.27
C GLY A 136 16.31 24.58 13.30
N VAL A 137 15.44 23.63 13.65
CA VAL A 137 14.99 22.58 12.71
C VAL A 137 14.34 23.20 11.49
N LYS A 138 13.55 24.26 11.66
CA LYS A 138 12.87 24.96 10.56
C LYS A 138 13.82 25.56 9.54
N GLU A 139 15.06 25.83 9.94
CA GLU A 139 16.08 26.42 9.06
C GLU A 139 16.89 25.37 8.32
N LYS A 140 16.84 24.10 8.77
CA LYS A 140 17.63 23.00 8.20
C LYS A 140 16.85 22.14 7.20
N PHE A 141 15.55 22.27 7.23
CA PHE A 141 14.63 21.57 6.36
C PHE A 141 13.71 22.60 5.68
#